data_b474b4d7c981d61cbb99c6237531023b
#
_entry.id   b474b4d7c981d61cbb99c6237531023b
#
_cell.length_a   1.000
_cell.length_b   1.000
_cell.length_c   1.000
_cell.angle_alpha   90.00
_cell.angle_beta   90.00
_cell.angle_gamma   90.00
#
_symmetry.space_group_name_H-M   'P 1'
#
loop_
_entity.id
_entity.type
_entity.pdbx_description
1 polymer ?
#
loop_
_entity_poly.entity_id
_entity_poly.type
_entity_poly.pdbx_seq_one_letter_code
_entity_poly.pdbx_strand_id
1 'polypeptide(L)'
;MRERVEALIEAILDEADALDDLIDLVQEQREALRSEGVEVLQDLMREQREIFFDVQTQETLRDALAKELAAELGCEPRAASLSDAFEEDERALFNGAADRLTQSLFGLKSEMVILSGLIDQNERYTSMLLSEWRRLEGGASRLNGTDFRG
;
A
#
# COMPACT_ATOMS: atom_id res chain seq x y z
N MET A 1 -16.24 2.59 21.27
CA MET A 1 -15.32 1.47 20.95
C MET A 1 -15.62 0.88 19.57
N ARG A 2 -16.85 0.43 19.34
CA ARG A 2 -17.25 -0.16 18.04
C ARG A 2 -17.03 0.78 16.85
N GLU A 3 -17.36 2.04 17.00
CA GLU A 3 -17.15 3.05 15.94
C GLU A 3 -15.69 3.20 15.57
N ARG A 4 -14.77 3.07 16.54
CA ARG A 4 -13.34 3.17 16.30
C ARG A 4 -12.81 1.92 15.60
N VAL A 5 -13.35 0.75 15.92
CA VAL A 5 -13.01 -0.49 15.23
C VAL A 5 -13.44 -0.40 13.77
N GLU A 6 -14.66 0.07 13.53
CA GLU A 6 -15.18 0.28 12.18
C GLU A 6 -14.34 1.29 11.39
N ALA A 7 -13.93 2.38 12.05
CA ALA A 7 -13.07 3.40 11.43
C ALA A 7 -11.70 2.82 11.04
N LEU A 8 -11.13 1.97 11.88
CA LEU A 8 -9.86 1.29 11.57
C LEU A 8 -10.02 0.34 10.40
N ILE A 9 -11.08 -0.46 10.38
CA ILE A 9 -11.37 -1.39 9.27
C ILE A 9 -11.52 -0.61 7.97
N GLU A 10 -12.27 0.49 7.98
CA GLU A 10 -12.45 1.34 6.82
C GLU A 10 -11.11 1.93 6.33
N ALA A 11 -10.27 2.40 7.25
CA ALA A 11 -8.95 2.93 6.90
C ALA A 11 -8.06 1.86 6.27
N ILE A 12 -8.11 0.62 6.75
CA ILE A 12 -7.37 -0.49 6.18
C ILE A 12 -7.85 -0.77 4.75
N LEU A 13 -9.16 -0.80 4.53
CA LEU A 13 -9.73 -1.06 3.22
C LEU A 13 -9.43 0.09 2.24
N ASP A 14 -9.47 1.32 2.70
CA ASP A 14 -9.14 2.49 1.88
C ASP A 14 -7.66 2.46 1.47
N GLU A 15 -6.77 2.05 2.36
CA GLU A 15 -5.35 1.87 2.03
C GLU A 15 -5.17 0.76 0.99
N ALA A 16 -5.89 -0.36 1.14
CA ALA A 16 -5.85 -1.45 0.16
C ALA A 16 -6.35 -0.98 -1.21
N ASP A 17 -7.42 -0.19 -1.26
CA ASP A 17 -7.92 0.39 -2.51
C ASP A 17 -6.88 1.30 -3.18
N ALA A 18 -6.21 2.14 -2.40
CA ALA A 18 -5.16 3.01 -2.92
C ALA A 18 -3.96 2.19 -3.45
N LEU A 19 -3.60 1.11 -2.78
CA LEU A 19 -2.55 0.20 -3.25
C LEU A 19 -2.96 -0.49 -4.55
N ASP A 20 -4.22 -0.90 -4.68
CA ASP A 20 -4.72 -1.51 -5.91
C ASP A 20 -4.66 -0.51 -7.09
N ASP A 21 -4.98 0.75 -6.85
CA ASP A 21 -4.84 1.81 -7.86
C ASP A 21 -3.38 1.98 -8.28
N LEU A 22 -2.47 1.88 -7.31
CA LEU A 22 -1.03 1.96 -7.59
C LEU A 22 -0.56 0.76 -8.40
N ILE A 23 -1.08 -0.43 -8.12
CA ILE A 23 -0.80 -1.64 -8.90
C ILE A 23 -1.22 -1.45 -10.36
N ASP A 24 -2.43 -0.95 -10.59
CA ASP A 24 -2.94 -0.69 -11.94
C ASP A 24 -2.05 0.29 -12.68
N LEU A 25 -1.60 1.33 -12.00
CA LEU A 25 -0.72 2.33 -12.58
C LEU A 25 0.66 1.74 -12.95
N VAL A 26 1.23 0.91 -12.09
CA VAL A 26 2.50 0.23 -12.38
C VAL A 26 2.36 -0.67 -13.61
N GLN A 27 1.23 -1.35 -13.76
CA GLN A 27 0.94 -2.15 -14.95
C GLN A 27 0.86 -1.30 -16.21
N GLU A 28 0.25 -0.11 -16.13
CA GLU A 28 0.20 0.84 -17.23
C GLU A 28 1.60 1.35 -17.59
N GLN A 29 2.44 1.63 -16.60
CA GLN A 29 3.84 2.03 -16.80
C GLN A 29 4.61 0.94 -17.54
N ARG A 30 4.38 -0.31 -17.16
CA ARG A 30 5.01 -1.46 -17.81
C ARG A 30 4.63 -1.53 -19.29
N GLU A 31 3.36 -1.32 -19.59
CA GLU A 31 2.88 -1.32 -20.97
C GLU A 31 3.44 -0.13 -21.77
N ALA A 32 3.50 1.05 -21.14
CA ALA A 32 4.07 2.24 -21.77
C ALA A 32 5.57 2.07 -22.10
N LEU A 33 6.32 1.36 -21.26
CA LEU A 33 7.72 1.03 -21.55
C LEU A 33 7.86 0.17 -22.80
N ARG A 34 6.94 -0.75 -23.03
CA ARG A 34 6.94 -1.61 -24.21
C ARG A 34 6.60 -0.85 -25.47
N SER A 35 5.69 0.11 -25.39
CA SER A 35 5.23 0.90 -26.53
C SER A 35 6.06 2.14 -26.81
N GLU A 36 7.08 2.43 -25.99
CA GLU A 36 7.99 3.56 -26.12
C GLU A 36 7.35 4.96 -26.02
N GLY A 37 6.23 5.07 -25.30
CA GLY A 37 5.53 6.33 -25.11
C GLY A 37 6.12 7.18 -24.00
N VAL A 38 7.11 8.06 -24.29
CA VAL A 38 7.77 8.90 -23.27
C VAL A 38 6.80 9.85 -22.59
N GLU A 39 5.93 10.49 -23.36
CA GLU A 39 4.95 11.44 -22.81
C GLU A 39 3.95 10.74 -21.88
N VAL A 40 3.51 9.56 -22.30
CA VAL A 40 2.61 8.73 -21.48
C VAL A 40 3.28 8.34 -20.18
N LEU A 41 4.57 7.97 -20.24
CA LEU A 41 5.33 7.62 -19.03
C LEU A 41 5.44 8.78 -18.05
N GLN A 42 5.67 10.00 -18.58
CA GLN A 42 5.75 11.19 -17.74
C GLN A 42 4.43 11.47 -17.03
N ASP A 43 3.32 11.33 -17.74
CA ASP A 43 1.98 11.51 -17.16
C ASP A 43 1.69 10.43 -16.10
N LEU A 44 2.05 9.19 -16.38
CA LEU A 44 1.88 8.08 -15.43
C LEU A 44 2.75 8.27 -14.18
N MET A 45 3.94 8.82 -14.32
CA MET A 45 4.80 9.13 -13.17
C MET A 45 4.20 10.22 -12.29
N ARG A 46 3.52 11.20 -12.89
CA ARG A 46 2.83 12.24 -12.14
C ARG A 46 1.66 11.66 -11.35
N GLU A 47 0.84 10.84 -12.00
CA GLU A 47 -0.24 10.11 -11.36
C GLU A 47 0.26 9.23 -10.22
N GLN A 48 1.40 8.57 -10.42
CA GLN A 48 2.03 7.72 -9.42
C GLN A 48 2.35 8.48 -8.14
N ARG A 49 2.87 9.71 -8.27
CA ARG A 49 3.16 10.53 -7.10
C ARG A 49 1.90 10.87 -6.32
N GLU A 50 0.82 11.18 -7.02
CA GLU A 50 -0.47 11.51 -6.39
C GLU A 50 -1.06 10.31 -5.65
N ILE A 51 -1.07 9.15 -6.29
CA ILE A 51 -1.59 7.93 -5.68
C ILE A 51 -0.72 7.50 -4.50
N PHE A 52 0.59 7.61 -4.65
CA PHE A 52 1.52 7.28 -3.57
C PHE A 52 1.32 8.18 -2.36
N PHE A 53 1.03 9.45 -2.58
CA PHE A 53 0.69 10.37 -1.50
C PHE A 53 -0.59 9.92 -0.78
N ASP A 54 -1.60 9.47 -1.53
CA ASP A 54 -2.84 8.94 -0.95
C ASP A 54 -2.57 7.70 -0.11
N VAL A 55 -1.73 6.79 -0.60
CA VAL A 55 -1.33 5.58 0.16
C VAL A 55 -0.69 5.98 1.49
N GLN A 56 0.22 6.94 1.47
CA GLN A 56 0.88 7.41 2.69
C GLN A 56 -0.10 8.06 3.66
N THR A 57 -1.05 8.80 3.16
CA THR A 57 -2.10 9.43 3.98
C THR A 57 -2.94 8.36 4.67
N GLN A 58 -3.36 7.34 3.95
CA GLN A 58 -4.14 6.24 4.51
C GLN A 58 -3.32 5.41 5.51
N GLU A 59 -2.05 5.18 5.23
CA GLU A 59 -1.15 4.50 6.16
C GLU A 59 -1.05 5.25 7.50
N THR A 60 -0.88 6.56 7.43
CA THR A 60 -0.78 7.41 8.61
C THR A 60 -2.07 7.36 9.43
N LEU A 61 -3.22 7.45 8.77
CA LEU A 61 -4.51 7.36 9.43
C LEU A 61 -4.72 6.00 10.09
N ARG A 62 -4.43 4.92 9.37
CA ARG A 62 -4.54 3.56 9.89
C ARG A 62 -3.66 3.38 11.12
N ASP A 63 -2.42 3.81 11.04
CA ASP A 63 -1.46 3.68 12.15
C ASP A 63 -1.94 4.45 13.39
N ALA A 64 -2.43 5.65 13.21
CA ALA A 64 -2.96 6.47 14.30
C ALA A 64 -4.18 5.80 14.97
N LEU A 65 -5.11 5.29 14.15
CA LEU A 65 -6.30 4.60 14.67
C LEU A 65 -5.94 3.31 15.40
N ALA A 66 -4.98 2.56 14.88
CA ALA A 66 -4.51 1.32 15.53
C ALA A 66 -3.88 1.62 16.89
N LYS A 67 -3.04 2.64 16.98
CA LYS A 67 -2.41 3.04 18.23
C LYS A 67 -3.41 3.52 19.26
N GLU A 68 -4.39 4.30 18.84
CA GLU A 68 -5.45 4.80 19.70
C GLU A 68 -6.30 3.66 20.27
N LEU A 69 -6.72 2.72 19.42
CA LEU A 69 -7.46 1.54 19.86
C LEU A 69 -6.65 0.65 20.78
N ALA A 70 -5.38 0.42 20.46
CA ALA A 70 -4.50 -0.41 21.28
C ALA A 70 -4.34 0.18 22.69
N ALA A 71 -4.22 1.51 22.79
CA ALA A 71 -4.13 2.18 24.08
C ALA A 71 -5.40 1.97 24.91
N GLU A 72 -6.58 2.05 24.28
CA GLU A 72 -7.85 1.81 24.98
C GLU A 72 -8.02 0.36 25.42
N LEU A 73 -7.60 -0.58 24.59
CA LEU A 73 -7.73 -2.02 24.84
C LEU A 73 -6.61 -2.55 25.75
N GLY A 74 -5.58 -1.77 26.00
CA GLY A 74 -4.45 -2.19 26.80
C GLY A 74 -3.60 -3.26 26.14
N CYS A 75 -3.46 -3.20 24.82
CA CYS A 75 -2.67 -4.16 24.06
C CYS A 75 -1.68 -3.42 23.15
N GLU A 76 -0.82 -4.18 22.46
CA GLU A 76 0.10 -3.62 21.49
C GLU A 76 -0.64 -3.25 20.19
N PRO A 77 -0.19 -2.22 19.44
CA PRO A 77 -0.82 -1.82 18.18
C PRO A 77 -0.42 -2.72 17.00
N ARG A 78 -0.62 -4.02 17.17
CA ARG A 78 -0.29 -5.06 16.20
C ARG A 78 -1.56 -5.79 15.81
N ALA A 79 -1.59 -6.28 14.57
CA ALA A 79 -2.78 -6.95 14.03
C ALA A 79 -3.22 -8.12 14.92
N ALA A 80 -2.29 -8.98 15.33
CA ALA A 80 -2.62 -10.13 16.16
C ALA A 80 -3.17 -9.71 17.53
N SER A 81 -2.55 -8.73 18.19
CA SER A 81 -2.97 -8.25 19.51
C SER A 81 -4.34 -7.59 19.45
N LEU A 82 -4.57 -6.75 18.43
CA LEU A 82 -5.88 -6.10 18.24
C LEU A 82 -6.96 -7.13 17.92
N SER A 83 -6.66 -8.07 17.03
CA SER A 83 -7.61 -9.14 16.69
C SER A 83 -8.06 -9.92 17.90
N ASP A 84 -7.12 -10.29 18.77
CA ASP A 84 -7.42 -11.05 19.98
C ASP A 84 -8.29 -10.25 20.96
N ALA A 85 -8.16 -8.93 20.95
CA ALA A 85 -8.91 -8.04 21.85
C ALA A 85 -10.31 -7.71 21.33
N PHE A 86 -10.60 -7.93 20.05
CA PHE A 86 -11.89 -7.63 19.45
C PHE A 86 -12.91 -8.72 19.73
N GLU A 87 -14.19 -8.36 19.64
CA GLU A 87 -15.28 -9.32 19.68
C GLU A 87 -15.31 -10.13 18.37
N GLU A 88 -15.97 -11.27 18.39
CA GLU A 88 -15.90 -12.25 17.29
C GLU A 88 -16.31 -11.66 15.94
N ASP A 89 -17.40 -10.90 15.88
CA ASP A 89 -17.89 -10.29 14.64
C ASP A 89 -16.92 -9.24 14.11
N GLU A 90 -16.38 -8.40 14.98
CA GLU A 90 -15.39 -7.38 14.65
C GLU A 90 -14.06 -8.00 14.23
N ARG A 91 -13.67 -9.08 14.92
CA ARG A 91 -12.44 -9.81 14.59
C ARG A 91 -12.47 -10.36 13.19
N ALA A 92 -13.59 -10.95 12.78
CA ALA A 92 -13.72 -11.50 11.42
C ALA A 92 -13.59 -10.41 10.36
N LEU A 93 -14.24 -9.27 10.55
CA LEU A 93 -14.16 -8.15 9.62
C LEU A 93 -12.77 -7.54 9.59
N PHE A 94 -12.15 -7.36 10.76
CA PHE A 94 -10.79 -6.82 10.86
C PHE A 94 -9.77 -7.73 10.18
N ASN A 95 -9.83 -9.03 10.46
CA ASN A 95 -8.90 -9.99 9.85
C ASN A 95 -9.05 -10.04 8.34
N GLY A 96 -10.30 -9.97 7.84
CA GLY A 96 -10.55 -9.91 6.40
C GLY A 96 -9.95 -8.67 5.75
N ALA A 97 -10.08 -7.52 6.39
CA ALA A 97 -9.49 -6.27 5.91
C ALA A 97 -7.96 -6.32 5.93
N ALA A 98 -7.38 -6.82 7.04
CA ALA A 98 -5.93 -6.95 7.18
C ALA A 98 -5.34 -7.90 6.13
N ASP A 99 -6.03 -9.01 5.85
CA ASP A 99 -5.61 -9.95 4.81
C ASP A 99 -5.65 -9.30 3.42
N ARG A 100 -6.69 -8.52 3.14
CA ARG A 100 -6.79 -7.80 1.88
C ARG A 100 -5.66 -6.81 1.71
N LEU A 101 -5.32 -6.05 2.75
CA LEU A 101 -4.22 -5.09 2.73
C LEU A 101 -2.89 -5.81 2.45
N THR A 102 -2.66 -6.94 3.10
CA THR A 102 -1.46 -7.75 2.89
C THR A 102 -1.37 -8.25 1.46
N GLN A 103 -2.48 -8.73 0.89
CA GLN A 103 -2.53 -9.19 -0.49
C GLN A 103 -2.23 -8.07 -1.49
N SER A 104 -2.80 -6.88 -1.28
CA SER A 104 -2.53 -5.72 -2.13
C SER A 104 -1.04 -5.32 -2.05
N LEU A 105 -0.45 -5.38 -0.87
CA LEU A 105 0.95 -5.07 -0.68
C LEU A 105 1.87 -6.05 -1.43
N PHE A 106 1.56 -7.36 -1.35
CA PHE A 106 2.30 -8.36 -2.11
C PHE A 106 2.12 -8.18 -3.62
N GLY A 107 0.92 -7.84 -4.06
CA GLY A 107 0.63 -7.56 -5.47
C GLY A 107 1.48 -6.39 -5.99
N LEU A 108 1.55 -5.32 -5.22
CA LEU A 108 2.37 -4.16 -5.58
C LEU A 108 3.84 -4.54 -5.69
N LYS A 109 4.38 -5.28 -4.72
CA LYS A 109 5.77 -5.71 -4.74
C LYS A 109 6.09 -6.56 -5.97
N SER A 110 5.19 -7.46 -6.32
CA SER A 110 5.36 -8.33 -7.50
C SER A 110 5.42 -7.49 -8.78
N GLU A 111 4.51 -6.51 -8.92
CA GLU A 111 4.51 -5.62 -10.09
C GLU A 111 5.75 -4.74 -10.15
N MET A 112 6.22 -4.28 -8.99
CA MET A 112 7.43 -3.47 -8.91
C MET A 112 8.67 -4.25 -9.35
N VAL A 113 8.75 -5.53 -9.02
CA VAL A 113 9.86 -6.41 -9.47
C VAL A 113 9.84 -6.53 -11.00
N ILE A 114 8.66 -6.73 -11.58
CA ILE A 114 8.51 -6.83 -13.04
C ILE A 114 8.94 -5.52 -13.71
N LEU A 115 8.45 -4.40 -13.19
CA LEU A 115 8.78 -3.08 -13.73
C LEU A 115 10.29 -2.82 -13.64
N SER A 116 10.92 -3.16 -12.53
CA SER A 116 12.37 -3.01 -12.34
C SER A 116 13.16 -3.77 -13.42
N GLY A 117 12.74 -5.01 -13.70
CA GLY A 117 13.36 -5.81 -14.77
C GLY A 117 13.24 -5.17 -16.14
N LEU A 118 12.09 -4.56 -16.42
CA LEU A 118 11.86 -3.88 -17.71
C LEU A 118 12.68 -2.58 -17.79
N ILE A 119 12.82 -1.84 -16.72
CA ILE A 119 13.66 -0.64 -16.66
C ILE A 119 15.11 -1.00 -16.97
N ASP A 120 15.62 -2.08 -16.37
CA ASP A 120 16.99 -2.56 -16.60
C ASP A 120 17.24 -2.93 -18.07
N GLN A 121 16.21 -3.38 -18.77
CA GLN A 121 16.30 -3.73 -20.19
C GLN A 121 16.13 -2.54 -21.13
N ASN A 122 15.68 -1.40 -20.63
CA ASN A 122 15.37 -0.21 -21.43
C ASN A 122 16.15 1.00 -20.95
N GLU A 123 17.37 1.15 -21.46
CA GLU A 123 18.28 2.24 -21.09
C GLU A 123 17.71 3.65 -21.34
N ARG A 124 16.82 3.77 -22.32
CA ARG A 124 16.25 5.07 -22.71
C ARG A 124 15.50 5.76 -21.57
N TYR A 125 14.87 4.99 -20.71
CA TYR A 125 14.03 5.50 -19.64
C TYR A 125 14.60 5.26 -18.25
N THR A 126 15.75 4.61 -18.17
CA THR A 126 16.31 4.13 -16.90
C THR A 126 16.47 5.21 -15.84
N SER A 127 17.12 6.34 -16.20
CA SER A 127 17.38 7.38 -15.21
C SER A 127 16.11 8.05 -14.69
N MET A 128 15.11 8.18 -15.54
CA MET A 128 13.83 8.80 -15.19
C MET A 128 12.99 7.92 -14.30
N LEU A 129 12.81 6.66 -14.68
CA LEU A 129 11.95 5.72 -13.96
C LEU A 129 12.63 5.17 -12.70
N LEU A 130 13.95 5.04 -12.71
CA LEU A 130 14.69 4.52 -11.57
C LEU A 130 14.55 5.42 -10.33
N SER A 131 14.52 6.73 -10.53
CA SER A 131 14.30 7.68 -9.43
C SER A 131 12.94 7.46 -8.77
N GLU A 132 11.89 7.32 -9.56
CA GLU A 132 10.54 7.07 -9.03
C GLU A 132 10.43 5.67 -8.40
N TRP A 133 11.08 4.68 -9.02
CA TRP A 133 11.14 3.31 -8.47
C TRP A 133 11.74 3.31 -7.06
N ARG A 134 12.86 3.96 -6.87
CA ARG A 134 13.52 4.02 -5.56
C ARG A 134 12.64 4.68 -4.51
N ARG A 135 11.88 5.69 -4.91
CA ARG A 135 10.94 6.36 -4.03
C ARG A 135 9.81 5.43 -3.61
N LEU A 136 9.25 4.67 -4.54
CA LEU A 136 8.20 3.68 -4.26
C LEU A 136 8.72 2.54 -3.41
N GLU A 137 9.92 2.06 -3.68
CA GLU A 137 10.56 1.00 -2.89
C GLU A 137 10.74 1.41 -1.43
N GLY A 138 11.19 2.64 -1.19
CA GLY A 138 11.27 3.21 0.15
C GLY A 138 9.91 3.26 0.83
N GLY A 139 8.87 3.70 0.10
CA GLY A 139 7.51 3.74 0.60
C GLY A 139 6.93 2.36 0.86
N ALA A 140 7.18 1.40 -0.03
CA ALA A 140 6.74 0.01 0.13
C ALA A 140 7.40 -0.65 1.33
N SER A 141 8.67 -0.36 1.58
CA SER A 141 9.38 -0.84 2.77
C SER A 141 8.75 -0.30 4.05
N ARG A 142 8.34 0.96 4.05
CA ARG A 142 7.62 1.54 5.18
C ARG A 142 6.28 0.86 5.40
N LEU A 143 5.53 0.57 4.33
CA LEU A 143 4.27 -0.14 4.41
C LEU A 143 4.45 -1.55 4.96
N ASN A 144 5.53 -2.23 4.56
CA ASN A 144 5.88 -3.54 5.08
C ASN A 144 6.26 -3.52 6.55
N GLY A 145 6.84 -2.43 7.01
CA GLY A 145 7.22 -2.27 8.40
C GLY A 145 6.05 -2.10 9.35
N THR A 146 4.83 -2.01 8.82
CA THR A 146 3.64 -1.89 9.67
C THR A 146 3.33 -3.22 10.34
N ASP A 147 2.78 -3.14 11.54
CA ASP A 147 2.50 -4.33 12.34
C ASP A 147 1.22 -5.07 11.95
N PHE A 148 0.61 -4.71 10.81
CA PHE A 148 -0.60 -5.38 10.32
C PHE A 148 -0.34 -6.72 9.67
N ARG A 149 0.91 -7.10 9.54
CA ARG A 149 1.29 -8.40 8.97
C ARG A 149 1.41 -9.47 10.03
N GLY A 150 1.33 -9.06 11.26
CA GLY A 150 1.27 -9.90 12.43
C GLY A 150 1.96 -11.15 12.52
#